data_287c8c105a1e9bf1ddefb543cb2c86fd
#
_entry.id   287c8c105a1e9bf1ddefb543cb2c86fd
#
_cell.length_a   1.000
_cell.length_b   1.000
_cell.length_c   1.000
_cell.angle_alpha   90.00
_cell.angle_beta   90.00
_cell.angle_gamma   90.00
#
_symmetry.space_group_name_H-M   'P 1'
#
loop_
_entity.id
_entity.type
_entity.pdbx_description
1 polymer ?
#
loop_
_entity_poly.entity_id
_entity_poly.type
_entity_poly.pdbx_seq_one_letter_code
_entity_poly.pdbx_strand_id
1 'polypeptide(L)'
;IAYIDPLSGPFANVGELMLTHTQYAVEDINAKGGVLKGTKLQLLQFDSKLSAQESQSALQAAIDQGARAIVTGGSGSSVVTALVQAAARYNQRNPGKEILVLNHSSIDPELTGKACSFWHFQFEANTAMKMKAIANYIKKQPDIKKVYLLNQDYAHGKQWAHYGRELVGLARPDIQ
;
A
#
# COMPACT_ATOMS: atom_id res chain seq x y z
N ILE A 1 -14.14 5.11 -8.97
CA ILE A 1 -12.89 4.55 -8.38
C ILE A 1 -12.95 3.04 -8.40
N ALA A 2 -11.81 2.36 -8.40
CA ALA A 2 -11.74 0.90 -8.29
C ALA A 2 -10.96 0.48 -7.03
N TYR A 3 -11.46 -0.51 -6.34
CA TYR A 3 -10.78 -1.22 -5.26
C TYR A 3 -10.16 -2.49 -5.84
N ILE A 4 -8.84 -2.67 -5.67
CA ILE A 4 -8.08 -3.83 -6.17
C ILE A 4 -7.24 -4.38 -5.04
N ASP A 5 -7.76 -5.37 -4.33
CA ASP A 5 -7.08 -6.04 -3.22
C ASP A 5 -7.56 -7.50 -3.09
N PRO A 6 -6.98 -8.33 -2.20
CA PRO A 6 -7.36 -9.73 -2.11
C PRO A 6 -8.76 -9.87 -1.52
N LEU A 7 -9.70 -10.32 -2.33
CA LEU A 7 -11.08 -10.65 -1.90
C LEU A 7 -11.30 -12.17 -1.83
N SER A 8 -10.26 -12.96 -2.08
CA SER A 8 -10.23 -14.41 -1.93
C SER A 8 -8.87 -14.88 -1.40
N GLY A 9 -8.80 -16.15 -0.95
CA GLY A 9 -7.57 -16.75 -0.45
C GLY A 9 -7.18 -16.33 0.97
N PRO A 10 -5.91 -16.52 1.37
CA PRO A 10 -5.46 -16.38 2.76
C PRO A 10 -5.59 -14.96 3.35
N PHE A 11 -5.67 -13.94 2.52
CA PHE A 11 -5.76 -12.53 2.92
C PHE A 11 -7.14 -11.91 2.62
N ALA A 12 -8.14 -12.73 2.29
CA ALA A 12 -9.50 -12.25 1.98
C ALA A 12 -10.08 -11.42 3.12
N ASN A 13 -9.90 -11.83 4.36
CA ASN A 13 -10.36 -11.10 5.54
C ASN A 13 -9.79 -9.69 5.64
N VAL A 14 -8.53 -9.51 5.24
CA VAL A 14 -7.89 -8.17 5.21
C VAL A 14 -8.49 -7.34 4.07
N GLY A 15 -8.59 -7.91 2.89
CA GLY A 15 -9.18 -7.24 1.73
C GLY A 15 -10.63 -6.83 1.95
N GLU A 16 -11.45 -7.71 2.50
CA GLU A 16 -12.86 -7.44 2.82
C GLU A 16 -13.02 -6.33 3.88
N LEU A 17 -12.17 -6.34 4.92
CA LEU A 17 -12.16 -5.29 5.93
C LEU A 17 -11.85 -3.92 5.31
N MET A 18 -10.80 -3.84 4.50
CA MET A 18 -10.41 -2.59 3.84
C MET A 18 -11.42 -2.16 2.78
N LEU A 19 -12.07 -3.11 2.11
CA LEU A 19 -13.20 -2.82 1.20
C LEU A 19 -14.35 -2.16 1.96
N THR A 20 -14.73 -2.68 3.13
CA THR A 20 -15.78 -2.11 3.98
C THR A 20 -15.45 -0.65 4.36
N HIS A 21 -14.20 -0.38 4.74
CA HIS A 21 -13.76 0.98 5.03
C HIS A 21 -13.83 1.89 3.79
N THR A 22 -13.45 1.37 2.63
CA THR A 22 -13.52 2.12 1.37
C THR A 22 -14.96 2.39 0.95
N GLN A 23 -15.86 1.42 1.12
CA GLN A 23 -17.29 1.58 0.88
C GLN A 23 -17.87 2.68 1.75
N TYR A 24 -17.61 2.62 3.06
CA TYR A 24 -18.05 3.65 4.00
C TYR A 24 -17.57 5.05 3.60
N ALA A 25 -16.28 5.18 3.23
CA ALA A 25 -15.72 6.46 2.80
C ALA A 25 -16.41 6.99 1.54
N VAL A 26 -16.69 6.13 0.56
CA VAL A 26 -17.40 6.49 -0.67
C VAL A 26 -18.86 6.92 -0.37
N GLU A 27 -19.55 6.19 0.50
CA GLU A 27 -20.90 6.51 0.92
C GLU A 27 -20.95 7.85 1.66
N ASP A 28 -20.05 8.10 2.59
CA ASP A 28 -19.95 9.35 3.35
C ASP A 28 -19.66 10.55 2.42
N ILE A 29 -18.70 10.41 1.50
CA ILE A 29 -18.41 11.45 0.50
C ILE A 29 -19.65 11.72 -0.37
N ASN A 30 -20.33 10.67 -0.80
CA ASN A 30 -21.52 10.78 -1.63
C ASN A 30 -22.70 11.43 -0.87
N ALA A 31 -22.88 11.10 0.40
CA ALA A 31 -23.91 11.70 1.26
C ALA A 31 -23.65 13.21 1.48
N LYS A 32 -22.39 13.62 1.58
CA LYS A 32 -21.95 15.02 1.72
C LYS A 32 -21.97 15.82 0.41
N GLY A 33 -22.51 15.27 -0.67
CA GLY A 33 -22.65 15.96 -1.95
C GLY A 33 -21.71 15.47 -3.06
N GLY A 34 -20.82 14.53 -2.78
CA GLY A 34 -19.86 13.99 -3.75
C GLY A 34 -18.61 14.85 -3.89
N VAL A 35 -17.88 14.65 -4.98
CA VAL A 35 -16.65 15.36 -5.33
C VAL A 35 -16.87 16.26 -6.54
N LEU A 36 -15.92 17.14 -6.84
CA LEU A 36 -15.90 17.95 -8.07
C LEU A 36 -17.27 18.60 -8.40
N LYS A 37 -17.83 19.31 -7.44
CA LYS A 37 -19.11 20.04 -7.57
C LYS A 37 -20.33 19.13 -7.75
N GLY A 38 -20.39 18.02 -7.04
CA GLY A 38 -21.56 17.16 -6.96
C GLY A 38 -21.47 15.82 -7.68
N THR A 39 -20.31 15.49 -8.25
CA THR A 39 -20.09 14.18 -8.87
C THR A 39 -20.08 13.09 -7.80
N LYS A 40 -20.93 12.08 -7.95
CA LYS A 40 -20.94 10.91 -7.07
C LYS A 40 -19.84 9.93 -7.46
N LEU A 41 -19.20 9.35 -6.45
CA LEU A 41 -18.22 8.27 -6.63
C LEU A 41 -18.95 6.94 -6.80
N GLN A 42 -18.55 6.15 -7.78
CA GLN A 42 -18.91 4.74 -7.92
C GLN A 42 -17.71 3.90 -7.53
N LEU A 43 -17.91 2.87 -6.70
CA LEU A 43 -16.88 1.91 -6.31
C LEU A 43 -17.02 0.63 -7.12
N LEU A 44 -15.99 0.32 -7.91
CA LEU A 44 -15.81 -0.95 -8.61
C LEU A 44 -14.91 -1.85 -7.74
N GLN A 45 -15.19 -3.15 -7.69
CA GLN A 45 -14.47 -4.08 -6.83
C GLN A 45 -13.81 -5.16 -7.68
N PHE A 46 -12.54 -5.43 -7.42
CA PHE A 46 -11.74 -6.42 -8.13
C PHE A 46 -10.88 -7.21 -7.14
N ASP A 47 -10.87 -8.51 -7.31
CA ASP A 47 -10.02 -9.42 -6.53
C ASP A 47 -8.61 -9.50 -7.14
N SER A 48 -7.60 -9.11 -6.39
CA SER A 48 -6.20 -9.22 -6.79
C SER A 48 -5.65 -10.65 -6.72
N LYS A 49 -6.30 -11.54 -5.96
CA LYS A 49 -5.86 -12.90 -5.66
C LYS A 49 -4.41 -13.01 -5.17
N LEU A 50 -3.89 -11.93 -4.57
CA LEU A 50 -2.47 -11.81 -4.19
C LEU A 50 -1.48 -12.00 -5.36
N SER A 51 -1.92 -11.78 -6.58
CA SER A 51 -1.17 -12.00 -7.80
C SER A 51 -0.92 -10.69 -8.55
N ALA A 52 0.34 -10.43 -8.90
CA ALA A 52 0.69 -9.27 -9.73
C ALA A 52 0.00 -9.29 -11.09
N GLN A 53 -0.14 -10.49 -11.70
CA GLN A 53 -0.81 -10.65 -12.99
C GLN A 53 -2.32 -10.38 -12.88
N GLU A 54 -2.99 -10.96 -11.89
CA GLU A 54 -4.42 -10.72 -11.64
C GLU A 54 -4.69 -9.25 -11.35
N SER A 55 -3.84 -8.61 -10.55
CA SER A 55 -3.96 -7.17 -10.25
C SER A 55 -3.80 -6.29 -11.50
N GLN A 56 -2.91 -6.65 -12.42
CA GLN A 56 -2.76 -5.92 -13.69
C GLN A 56 -3.97 -6.14 -14.61
N SER A 57 -4.52 -7.35 -14.65
CA SER A 57 -5.77 -7.64 -15.37
C SER A 57 -6.95 -6.86 -14.76
N ALA A 58 -7.04 -6.82 -13.44
CA ALA A 58 -8.03 -6.03 -12.70
C ALA A 58 -7.88 -4.52 -12.97
N LEU A 59 -6.65 -4.01 -13.02
CA LEU A 59 -6.38 -2.62 -13.40
C LEU A 59 -6.91 -2.32 -14.81
N GLN A 60 -6.62 -3.17 -15.77
CA GLN A 60 -7.13 -2.97 -17.14
C GLN A 60 -8.66 -2.98 -17.18
N ALA A 61 -9.29 -3.95 -16.52
CA ALA A 61 -10.75 -4.02 -16.44
C ALA A 61 -11.37 -2.78 -15.73
N ALA A 62 -10.71 -2.26 -14.72
CA ALA A 62 -11.13 -1.04 -14.04
C ALA A 62 -11.03 0.19 -14.96
N ILE A 63 -9.96 0.30 -15.72
CA ILE A 63 -9.76 1.37 -16.73
C ILE A 63 -10.86 1.31 -17.80
N ASP A 64 -11.15 0.13 -18.32
CA ASP A 64 -12.16 -0.09 -19.35
C ASP A 64 -13.56 0.28 -18.85
N GLN A 65 -13.82 0.14 -17.54
CA GLN A 65 -15.05 0.58 -16.88
C GLN A 65 -15.01 2.06 -16.45
N GLY A 66 -13.99 2.82 -16.85
CA GLY A 66 -13.91 4.26 -16.61
C GLY A 66 -13.32 4.67 -15.26
N ALA A 67 -12.72 3.76 -14.49
CA ALA A 67 -12.02 4.14 -13.26
C ALA A 67 -10.87 5.12 -13.55
N ARG A 68 -10.66 6.07 -12.65
CA ARG A 68 -9.56 7.05 -12.70
C ARG A 68 -8.74 7.07 -11.41
N ALA A 69 -9.15 6.32 -10.41
CA ALA A 69 -8.39 6.11 -9.19
C ALA A 69 -8.51 4.65 -8.74
N ILE A 70 -7.41 4.10 -8.26
CA ILE A 70 -7.31 2.76 -7.70
C ILE A 70 -7.03 2.89 -6.21
N VAL A 71 -7.78 2.19 -5.39
CA VAL A 71 -7.52 2.00 -3.95
C VAL A 71 -6.95 0.59 -3.77
N THR A 72 -5.79 0.48 -3.17
CA THR A 72 -5.07 -0.79 -2.98
C THR A 72 -4.12 -0.71 -1.77
N GLY A 73 -3.58 -1.82 -1.32
CA GLY A 73 -2.58 -1.85 -0.25
C GLY A 73 -2.50 -3.19 0.48
N GLY A 74 -3.60 -3.92 0.54
CA GLY A 74 -3.69 -5.21 1.24
C GLY A 74 -3.07 -6.40 0.51
N SER A 75 -2.72 -6.24 -0.75
CA SER A 75 -2.14 -7.31 -1.59
C SER A 75 -0.65 -7.58 -1.33
N GLY A 76 -0.01 -6.81 -0.44
CA GLY A 76 1.43 -6.90 -0.20
C GLY A 76 2.27 -6.08 -1.18
N SER A 77 3.50 -5.75 -0.75
CA SER A 77 4.36 -4.76 -1.43
C SER A 77 4.69 -5.11 -2.87
N SER A 78 5.00 -6.37 -3.18
CA SER A 78 5.35 -6.80 -4.54
C SER A 78 4.20 -6.63 -5.53
N VAL A 79 2.98 -6.93 -5.11
CA VAL A 79 1.77 -6.78 -5.94
C VAL A 79 1.45 -5.29 -6.15
N VAL A 80 1.50 -4.50 -5.08
CA VAL A 80 1.27 -3.05 -5.17
C VAL A 80 2.33 -2.37 -6.05
N THR A 81 3.60 -2.76 -5.94
CA THR A 81 4.67 -2.26 -6.83
C THR A 81 4.37 -2.55 -8.30
N ALA A 82 3.95 -3.78 -8.62
CA ALA A 82 3.56 -4.14 -9.98
C ALA A 82 2.38 -3.31 -10.50
N LEU A 83 1.41 -3.04 -9.63
CA LEU A 83 0.23 -2.23 -9.95
C LEU A 83 0.61 -0.76 -10.21
N VAL A 84 1.44 -0.17 -9.32
CA VAL A 84 1.96 1.21 -9.48
C VAL A 84 2.73 1.36 -10.78
N GLN A 85 3.60 0.40 -11.12
CA GLN A 85 4.35 0.40 -12.37
C GLN A 85 3.45 0.25 -13.60
N ALA A 86 2.41 -0.59 -13.51
CA ALA A 86 1.44 -0.76 -14.59
C ALA A 86 0.64 0.53 -14.82
N ALA A 87 0.17 1.17 -13.75
CA ALA A 87 -0.51 2.47 -13.82
C ALA A 87 0.40 3.56 -14.40
N ALA A 88 1.67 3.62 -13.98
CA ALA A 88 2.64 4.57 -14.52
C ALA A 88 2.85 4.38 -16.03
N ARG A 89 3.01 3.15 -16.50
CA ARG A 89 3.11 2.85 -17.96
C ARG A 89 1.85 3.21 -18.72
N TYR A 90 0.67 2.97 -18.14
CA TYR A 90 -0.58 3.40 -18.73
C TYR A 90 -0.65 4.92 -18.86
N ASN A 91 -0.32 5.64 -17.80
CA ASN A 91 -0.38 7.10 -17.74
C ASN A 91 0.54 7.75 -18.78
N GLN A 92 1.75 7.21 -18.96
CA GLN A 92 2.68 7.70 -20.01
C GLN A 92 2.11 7.58 -21.43
N ARG A 93 1.28 6.58 -21.68
CA ARG A 93 0.69 6.32 -23.01
C ARG A 93 -0.66 7.02 -23.22
N ASN A 94 -1.28 7.48 -22.15
CA ASN A 94 -2.65 8.02 -22.16
C ASN A 94 -2.74 9.37 -21.44
N PRO A 95 -2.05 10.42 -21.91
CA PRO A 95 -2.10 11.74 -21.28
C PRO A 95 -3.54 12.27 -21.27
N GLY A 96 -3.96 12.85 -20.15
CA GLY A 96 -5.33 13.32 -19.92
C GLY A 96 -6.31 12.22 -19.46
N LYS A 97 -5.85 10.97 -19.33
CA LYS A 97 -6.63 9.83 -18.83
C LYS A 97 -5.90 9.09 -17.70
N GLU A 98 -5.09 9.80 -16.97
CA GLU A 98 -4.24 9.23 -15.94
C GLU A 98 -5.04 8.55 -14.83
N ILE A 99 -4.41 7.53 -14.24
CA ILE A 99 -4.92 6.76 -13.11
C ILE A 99 -4.12 7.14 -11.86
N LEU A 100 -4.81 7.50 -10.80
CA LEU A 100 -4.23 7.65 -9.47
C LEU A 100 -4.18 6.29 -8.77
N VAL A 101 -3.09 6.02 -8.05
CA VAL A 101 -2.98 4.86 -7.16
C VAL A 101 -2.93 5.34 -5.72
N LEU A 102 -3.96 5.03 -4.96
CA LEU A 102 -4.14 5.37 -3.56
C LEU A 102 -3.80 4.14 -2.72
N ASN A 103 -2.60 4.12 -2.19
CA ASN A 103 -2.06 2.99 -1.42
C ASN A 103 -2.32 3.21 0.08
N HIS A 104 -3.26 2.46 0.65
CA HIS A 104 -3.67 2.63 2.04
C HIS A 104 -2.76 1.93 3.05
N SER A 105 -2.05 0.84 2.69
CA SER A 105 -1.32 0.04 3.69
C SER A 105 -0.05 -0.68 3.21
N SER A 106 0.29 -0.68 1.92
CA SER A 106 1.57 -1.21 1.49
C SER A 106 2.69 -0.23 1.85
N ILE A 107 3.63 -0.68 2.67
CA ILE A 107 4.62 0.18 3.35
C ILE A 107 6.04 0.00 2.83
N ASP A 108 6.21 -0.44 1.59
CA ASP A 108 7.51 -0.57 0.95
C ASP A 108 8.16 0.82 0.77
N PRO A 109 9.34 1.09 1.36
CA PRO A 109 10.04 2.36 1.19
C PRO A 109 10.42 2.66 -0.27
N GLU A 110 10.60 1.64 -1.11
CA GLU A 110 10.94 1.83 -2.52
C GLU A 110 9.82 2.52 -3.30
N LEU A 111 8.55 2.34 -2.88
CA LEU A 111 7.39 2.97 -3.51
C LEU A 111 7.37 4.50 -3.38
N THR A 112 8.05 5.04 -2.38
CA THR A 112 8.23 6.50 -2.17
C THR A 112 9.69 6.94 -2.39
N GLY A 113 10.56 5.99 -2.75
CA GLY A 113 11.97 6.16 -3.06
C GLY A 113 12.28 5.93 -4.54
N LYS A 114 13.10 4.91 -4.83
CA LYS A 114 13.59 4.63 -6.19
C LYS A 114 12.51 4.24 -7.19
N ALA A 115 11.43 3.60 -6.74
CA ALA A 115 10.30 3.19 -7.55
C ALA A 115 9.11 4.17 -7.46
N CYS A 116 9.35 5.40 -7.01
CA CYS A 116 8.28 6.38 -6.88
C CYS A 116 7.62 6.70 -8.23
N SER A 117 6.33 6.97 -8.17
CA SER A 117 5.53 7.45 -9.29
C SER A 117 4.79 8.70 -8.85
N PHE A 118 4.74 9.73 -9.71
CA PHE A 118 3.96 10.95 -9.46
C PHE A 118 2.47 10.65 -9.18
N TRP A 119 1.95 9.55 -9.72
CA TRP A 119 0.55 9.15 -9.61
C TRP A 119 0.27 8.18 -8.47
N HIS A 120 1.26 7.88 -7.60
CA HIS A 120 1.12 7.03 -6.44
C HIS A 120 1.15 7.84 -5.14
N PHE A 121 0.15 7.63 -4.31
CA PHE A 121 0.00 8.28 -3.01
C PHE A 121 -0.07 7.21 -1.91
N GLN A 122 0.88 7.25 -1.00
CA GLN A 122 0.96 6.34 0.15
C GLN A 122 0.47 7.06 1.41
N PHE A 123 -0.52 6.46 2.09
CA PHE A 123 -1.14 7.05 3.29
C PHE A 123 -0.61 6.47 4.61
N GLU A 124 0.17 5.41 4.53
CA GLU A 124 0.75 4.76 5.69
C GLU A 124 2.26 5.05 5.79
N ALA A 125 2.79 5.17 7.02
CA ALA A 125 4.23 5.29 7.25
C ALA A 125 4.95 4.04 6.72
N ASN A 126 6.04 4.24 5.98
CA ASN A 126 6.79 3.11 5.43
C ASN A 126 7.61 2.36 6.48
N THR A 127 8.11 1.18 6.12
CA THR A 127 8.88 0.30 7.04
C THR A 127 10.07 0.99 7.68
N ALA A 128 10.81 1.82 6.93
CA ALA A 128 11.96 2.55 7.47
C ALA A 128 11.53 3.58 8.53
N MET A 129 10.43 4.32 8.29
CA MET A 129 9.89 5.28 9.24
C MET A 129 9.42 4.60 10.53
N LYS A 130 8.68 3.50 10.40
CA LYS A 130 8.20 2.71 11.55
C LYS A 130 9.36 2.14 12.35
N MET A 131 10.36 1.57 11.68
CA MET A 131 11.52 1.01 12.37
C MET A 131 12.37 2.09 13.05
N LYS A 132 12.49 3.28 12.44
CA LYS A 132 13.15 4.43 13.09
C LYS A 132 12.46 4.85 14.39
N ALA A 133 11.13 4.84 14.41
CA ALA A 133 10.38 5.11 15.64
C ALA A 133 10.64 4.06 16.72
N ILE A 134 10.65 2.76 16.34
CA ILE A 134 10.99 1.66 17.25
C ILE A 134 12.43 1.78 17.76
N ALA A 135 13.40 2.05 16.90
CA ALA A 135 14.80 2.23 17.29
C ALA A 135 14.98 3.42 18.25
N ASN A 136 14.27 4.52 18.01
CA ASN A 136 14.28 5.68 18.92
C ASN A 136 13.66 5.35 20.29
N TYR A 137 12.65 4.49 20.34
CA TYR A 137 12.10 4.00 21.60
C TYR A 137 13.12 3.13 22.34
N ILE A 138 13.69 2.12 21.65
CA ILE A 138 14.69 1.20 22.22
C ILE A 138 15.91 1.98 22.75
N LYS A 139 16.33 3.03 22.04
CA LYS A 139 17.44 3.91 22.47
C LYS A 139 17.24 4.48 23.87
N LYS A 140 15.99 4.74 24.25
CA LYS A 140 15.62 5.32 25.56
C LYS A 140 15.41 4.26 26.66
N GLN A 141 15.57 2.97 26.33
CA GLN A 141 15.33 1.85 27.24
C GLN A 141 16.65 1.15 27.60
N PRO A 142 17.37 1.58 28.65
CA PRO A 142 18.67 1.04 29.01
C PRO A 142 18.63 -0.44 29.43
N ASP A 143 17.47 -0.91 29.87
CA ASP A 143 17.28 -2.29 30.33
C ASP A 143 17.13 -3.31 29.19
N ILE A 144 16.85 -2.86 27.98
CA ILE A 144 16.81 -3.75 26.80
C ILE A 144 18.25 -4.11 26.43
N LYS A 145 18.61 -5.40 26.51
CA LYS A 145 19.95 -5.94 26.19
C LYS A 145 19.96 -6.81 24.94
N LYS A 146 18.80 -7.34 24.54
CA LYS A 146 18.66 -8.21 23.37
C LYS A 146 17.37 -7.86 22.62
N VAL A 147 17.43 -7.92 21.30
CA VAL A 147 16.28 -7.74 20.41
C VAL A 147 16.20 -8.92 19.45
N TYR A 148 15.06 -9.58 19.41
CA TYR A 148 14.78 -10.63 18.43
C TYR A 148 13.90 -10.07 17.31
N LEU A 149 14.31 -10.28 16.05
CA LEU A 149 13.54 -9.92 14.88
C LEU A 149 12.83 -11.16 14.33
N LEU A 150 11.53 -11.27 14.57
CA LEU A 150 10.70 -12.32 14.01
C LEU A 150 9.93 -11.74 12.81
N ASN A 151 10.23 -12.22 11.62
CA ASN A 151 9.73 -11.63 10.38
C ASN A 151 9.09 -12.69 9.47
N GLN A 152 8.16 -12.25 8.63
CA GLN A 152 7.56 -13.05 7.58
C GLN A 152 8.56 -13.30 6.43
N ASP A 153 8.49 -14.47 5.80
CA ASP A 153 9.41 -14.83 4.69
C ASP A 153 8.90 -14.33 3.33
N TYR A 154 8.71 -13.03 3.21
CA TYR A 154 8.48 -12.35 1.92
C TYR A 154 9.03 -10.91 1.96
N ALA A 155 8.87 -10.13 0.89
CA ALA A 155 9.50 -8.81 0.73
C ALA A 155 9.33 -7.89 1.94
N HIS A 156 8.12 -7.80 2.48
CA HIS A 156 7.82 -7.00 3.67
C HIS A 156 8.66 -7.41 4.89
N GLY A 157 8.69 -8.71 5.25
CA GLY A 157 9.47 -9.19 6.39
C GLY A 157 10.98 -9.02 6.19
N LYS A 158 11.47 -9.18 4.96
CA LYS A 158 12.90 -8.93 4.63
C LYS A 158 13.27 -7.46 4.83
N GLN A 159 12.39 -6.53 4.50
CA GLN A 159 12.58 -5.10 4.78
C GLN A 159 12.59 -4.79 6.27
N TRP A 160 11.67 -5.39 7.04
CA TRP A 160 11.68 -5.26 8.50
C TRP A 160 12.97 -5.77 9.11
N ALA A 161 13.47 -6.93 8.66
CA ALA A 161 14.76 -7.47 9.11
C ALA A 161 15.93 -6.56 8.76
N HIS A 162 15.94 -6.00 7.55
CA HIS A 162 16.98 -5.08 7.08
C HIS A 162 17.02 -3.80 7.94
N TYR A 163 15.93 -3.05 7.97
CA TYR A 163 15.86 -1.80 8.72
C TYR A 163 15.93 -2.00 10.23
N GLY A 164 15.49 -3.15 10.75
CA GLY A 164 15.61 -3.51 12.15
C GLY A 164 17.08 -3.65 12.56
N ARG A 165 17.86 -4.42 11.82
CA ARG A 165 19.30 -4.57 12.09
C ARG A 165 20.04 -3.24 11.94
N GLU A 166 19.77 -2.51 10.87
CA GLU A 166 20.42 -1.24 10.59
C GLU A 166 20.11 -0.18 11.66
N LEU A 167 18.83 0.14 11.84
CA LEU A 167 18.44 1.30 12.65
C LEU A 167 18.52 1.03 14.16
N VAL A 168 18.24 -0.21 14.60
CA VAL A 168 18.46 -0.58 16.02
C VAL A 168 19.95 -0.67 16.31
N GLY A 169 20.76 -1.25 15.42
CA GLY A 169 22.21 -1.31 15.57
C GLY A 169 22.86 0.07 15.61
N LEU A 170 22.38 1.02 14.79
CA LEU A 170 22.84 2.42 14.86
C LEU A 170 22.41 3.13 16.15
N ALA A 171 21.20 2.87 16.63
CA ALA A 171 20.67 3.51 17.84
C ALA A 171 21.27 2.96 19.13
N ARG A 172 21.56 1.66 19.16
CA ARG A 172 22.08 0.90 20.32
C ARG A 172 23.07 -0.16 19.86
N PRO A 173 24.32 0.22 19.56
CA PRO A 173 25.37 -0.73 19.09
C PRO A 173 25.80 -1.74 20.18
N ASP A 174 25.36 -1.54 21.41
CA ASP A 174 25.65 -2.40 22.57
C ASP A 174 24.66 -3.58 22.72
N ILE A 175 23.56 -3.63 21.97
CA ILE A 175 22.60 -4.75 22.05
C ILE A 175 22.89 -5.83 21.01
N GLN A 176 22.53 -7.06 21.38
CA GLN A 176 22.60 -8.25 20.51
C GLN A 176 21.26 -8.45 19.77
#